data_1e1ed8cf7581767b0c1bb8f8b4e50b57
#
_entry.id   1e1ed8cf7581767b0c1bb8f8b4e50b57
#
_cell.length_a   1.000
_cell.length_b   1.000
_cell.length_c   1.000
_cell.angle_alpha   90.00
_cell.angle_beta   90.00
_cell.angle_gamma   90.00
#
_symmetry.space_group_name_H-M   'P 1'
#
loop_
_entity.id
_entity.type
_entity.pdbx_description
1 polymer ?
#
loop_
_entity_poly.entity_id
_entity_poly.type
_entity_poly.pdbx_seq_one_letter_code
_entity_poly.pdbx_strand_id
1 'polypeptide(L)'
;MRTGWFFCILCSFLAISSCKKTEEVSVGGNNPPNYNSIPTIKIENYVNRLFIDLTGREATDTERIHRTDYLKKYKLSFASRDTLIRQLMEDTVYHVGDSSYRHAYYQRIYDLSKARFLEGATDDEIGGSIGILEFGITIARLEGDSITVYSNKASQENYRKILKSKWLFRHRLISYAEMCASMLNNSIYDDINMGSFNFVNATFNDILSRFPSKDEFTRSYDIIDKNNARVFFGQWASNKSEYCEALTKSTEFYEAQIRWMYYVLMQRPATTQEVINLYTNYAATKNLEKVQLAILRSDEYAQFIR
;
A
#
# COMPACT_ATOMS: atom_id res chain seq x y z
N MET A 1 51.01 -21.97 63.22
CA MET A 1 50.65 -20.58 63.60
C MET A 1 50.06 -19.85 62.39
N ARG A 2 48.90 -19.23 62.58
CA ARG A 2 48.16 -18.31 61.77
C ARG A 2 47.10 -18.89 60.84
N THR A 3 45.93 -18.86 61.36
CA THR A 3 44.60 -18.95 60.89
C THR A 3 44.29 -17.91 59.80
N GLY A 4 43.80 -18.35 58.64
CA GLY A 4 43.26 -17.53 57.60
C GLY A 4 41.74 -17.66 57.57
N TRP A 5 41.05 -16.57 57.77
CA TRP A 5 39.62 -16.45 57.76
C TRP A 5 39.04 -16.65 56.33
N PHE A 6 38.14 -17.63 56.17
CA PHE A 6 37.29 -17.76 55.04
C PHE A 6 36.05 -16.88 55.25
N PHE A 7 35.92 -15.81 54.45
CA PHE A 7 34.73 -14.97 54.40
C PHE A 7 33.81 -15.55 53.34
N CYS A 8 32.78 -16.31 53.76
CA CYS A 8 31.66 -16.69 52.88
C CYS A 8 30.78 -15.48 52.63
N ILE A 9 30.88 -14.90 51.42
CA ILE A 9 29.92 -13.94 50.93
C ILE A 9 28.75 -14.73 50.34
N LEU A 10 27.70 -14.85 51.13
CA LEU A 10 26.39 -15.36 50.70
C LEU A 10 25.72 -14.30 49.83
N CYS A 11 25.88 -14.37 48.51
CA CYS A 11 25.12 -13.56 47.57
C CYS A 11 23.68 -14.06 47.56
N SER A 12 22.83 -13.37 48.31
CA SER A 12 21.38 -13.51 48.24
C SER A 12 20.90 -12.99 46.87
N PHE A 13 20.60 -13.88 45.94
CA PHE A 13 19.83 -13.57 44.73
C PHE A 13 18.39 -13.22 45.14
N LEU A 14 18.12 -11.95 45.33
CA LEU A 14 16.76 -11.42 45.33
C LEU A 14 16.22 -11.52 43.91
N ALA A 15 15.53 -12.60 43.59
CA ALA A 15 14.68 -12.69 42.42
C ALA A 15 13.53 -11.68 42.59
N ILE A 16 13.71 -10.52 41.99
CA ILE A 16 12.61 -9.55 41.81
C ILE A 16 11.67 -10.14 40.75
N SER A 17 10.72 -10.96 41.22
CA SER A 17 9.55 -11.30 40.45
C SER A 17 8.76 -10.02 40.24
N SER A 18 9.05 -9.29 39.17
CA SER A 18 8.19 -8.22 38.67
C SER A 18 6.96 -8.87 38.10
N CYS A 19 5.98 -9.20 38.97
CA CYS A 19 4.62 -9.41 38.54
C CYS A 19 4.15 -8.09 37.91
N LYS A 20 4.13 -8.00 36.57
CA LYS A 20 3.31 -7.03 35.87
C LYS A 20 1.87 -7.40 36.22
N LYS A 21 1.31 -6.74 37.21
CA LYS A 21 -0.13 -6.73 37.45
C LYS A 21 -0.74 -6.06 36.24
N THR A 22 -1.19 -6.84 35.27
CA THR A 22 -2.11 -6.38 34.22
C THR A 22 -3.42 -6.11 34.96
N GLU A 23 -3.66 -4.86 35.30
CA GLU A 23 -5.01 -4.45 35.69
C GLU A 23 -5.87 -4.59 34.45
N GLU A 24 -6.70 -5.62 34.43
CA GLU A 24 -7.82 -5.70 33.51
C GLU A 24 -8.81 -4.61 33.95
N VAL A 25 -8.70 -3.44 33.32
CA VAL A 25 -9.72 -2.40 33.48
C VAL A 25 -10.96 -2.88 32.73
N SER A 26 -11.87 -3.50 33.46
CA SER A 26 -13.20 -3.80 32.95
C SER A 26 -13.96 -2.48 32.78
N VAL A 27 -13.98 -1.95 31.55
CA VAL A 27 -14.84 -0.82 31.21
C VAL A 27 -16.26 -1.35 31.16
N GLY A 28 -17.07 -0.98 32.15
CA GLY A 28 -18.49 -1.35 32.21
C GLY A 28 -19.22 -0.89 30.94
N GLY A 29 -20.02 -1.78 30.36
CA GLY A 29 -20.72 -1.51 29.08
C GLY A 29 -19.97 -1.91 27.82
N ASN A 30 -18.73 -2.38 27.90
CA ASN A 30 -17.95 -2.88 26.76
C ASN A 30 -18.29 -4.35 26.46
N ASN A 31 -19.58 -4.64 26.31
CA ASN A 31 -20.01 -5.95 25.81
C ASN A 31 -19.68 -6.05 24.31
N PRO A 32 -19.11 -7.18 23.85
CA PRO A 32 -18.91 -7.38 22.43
C PRO A 32 -20.26 -7.25 21.70
N PRO A 33 -20.28 -6.63 20.51
CA PRO A 33 -21.50 -6.47 19.73
C PRO A 33 -22.22 -7.80 19.57
N ASN A 34 -23.55 -7.79 19.75
CA ASN A 34 -24.38 -8.98 19.53
C ASN A 34 -24.63 -9.17 18.04
N TYR A 35 -23.83 -9.98 17.39
CA TYR A 35 -23.96 -10.29 15.96
C TYR A 35 -25.07 -11.31 15.63
N ASN A 36 -25.76 -11.89 16.63
CA ASN A 36 -26.81 -12.89 16.40
C ASN A 36 -28.04 -12.32 15.68
N SER A 37 -28.24 -11.01 15.73
CA SER A 37 -29.35 -10.30 15.08
C SER A 37 -29.01 -9.73 13.70
N ILE A 38 -27.81 -9.95 13.18
CA ILE A 38 -27.41 -9.44 11.86
C ILE A 38 -28.14 -10.23 10.77
N PRO A 39 -28.95 -9.57 9.92
CA PRO A 39 -29.64 -10.23 8.82
C PRO A 39 -28.67 -10.87 7.83
N THR A 40 -29.04 -12.04 7.30
CA THR A 40 -28.22 -12.76 6.30
C THR A 40 -27.80 -11.88 5.14
N ILE A 41 -28.71 -11.06 4.62
CA ILE A 41 -28.43 -10.15 3.50
C ILE A 41 -27.30 -9.16 3.80
N LYS A 42 -27.15 -8.68 5.04
CA LYS A 42 -26.01 -7.83 5.40
C LYS A 42 -24.68 -8.58 5.37
N ILE A 43 -24.69 -9.86 5.76
CA ILE A 43 -23.50 -10.70 5.72
C ILE A 43 -23.12 -11.00 4.27
N GLU A 44 -24.10 -11.31 3.42
CA GLU A 44 -23.89 -11.50 1.98
C GLU A 44 -23.35 -10.23 1.30
N ASN A 45 -23.90 -9.06 1.64
CA ASN A 45 -23.41 -7.78 1.13
C ASN A 45 -21.96 -7.53 1.58
N TYR A 46 -21.61 -7.84 2.84
CA TYR A 46 -20.24 -7.74 3.32
C TYR A 46 -19.29 -8.67 2.54
N VAL A 47 -19.69 -9.93 2.32
CA VAL A 47 -18.90 -10.87 1.51
C VAL A 47 -18.72 -10.34 0.10
N ASN A 48 -19.80 -9.91 -0.56
CA ASN A 48 -19.72 -9.38 -1.93
C ASN A 48 -18.83 -8.14 -2.03
N ARG A 49 -18.95 -7.22 -1.06
CA ARG A 49 -18.11 -6.04 -0.98
C ARG A 49 -16.63 -6.38 -0.81
N LEU A 50 -16.29 -7.40 0.01
CA LEU A 50 -14.91 -7.88 0.12
C LEU A 50 -14.36 -8.37 -1.22
N PHE A 51 -15.15 -9.12 -1.99
CA PHE A 51 -14.74 -9.58 -3.32
C PHE A 51 -14.51 -8.41 -4.27
N ILE A 52 -15.45 -7.45 -4.35
CA ILE A 52 -15.31 -6.26 -5.20
C ILE A 52 -14.05 -5.46 -4.84
N ASP A 53 -13.85 -5.20 -3.55
CA ASP A 53 -12.74 -4.35 -3.10
C ASP A 53 -11.38 -5.04 -3.21
N LEU A 54 -11.31 -6.36 -2.97
CA LEU A 54 -10.06 -7.10 -2.98
C LEU A 54 -9.74 -7.77 -4.33
N THR A 55 -10.74 -8.27 -5.04
CA THR A 55 -10.51 -9.03 -6.29
C THR A 55 -11.00 -8.32 -7.55
N GLY A 56 -11.74 -7.22 -7.39
CA GLY A 56 -12.25 -6.42 -8.50
C GLY A 56 -13.51 -6.98 -9.16
N ARG A 57 -14.12 -8.04 -8.61
CA ARG A 57 -15.36 -8.65 -9.10
C ARG A 57 -16.32 -8.99 -7.96
N GLU A 58 -17.56 -9.22 -8.29
CA GLU A 58 -18.52 -9.78 -7.32
C GLU A 58 -18.21 -11.23 -6.98
N ALA A 59 -18.63 -11.65 -5.78
CA ALA A 59 -18.59 -13.06 -5.41
C ALA A 59 -19.57 -13.85 -6.27
N THR A 60 -19.17 -15.04 -6.74
CA THR A 60 -20.11 -15.99 -7.34
C THR A 60 -21.12 -16.46 -6.27
N ASP A 61 -22.27 -17.00 -6.69
CA ASP A 61 -23.28 -17.50 -5.74
C ASP A 61 -22.70 -18.53 -4.77
N THR A 62 -21.85 -19.44 -5.28
CA THR A 62 -21.19 -20.47 -4.46
C THR A 62 -20.25 -19.84 -3.43
N GLU A 63 -19.42 -18.86 -3.84
CA GLU A 63 -18.53 -18.14 -2.93
C GLU A 63 -19.32 -17.39 -1.88
N ARG A 64 -20.36 -16.63 -2.29
CA ARG A 64 -21.21 -15.86 -1.40
C ARG A 64 -21.87 -16.73 -0.33
N ILE A 65 -22.49 -17.85 -0.73
CA ILE A 65 -23.15 -18.78 0.18
C ILE A 65 -22.14 -19.38 1.15
N HIS A 66 -21.05 -19.98 0.65
CA HIS A 66 -20.05 -20.65 1.50
C HIS A 66 -19.39 -19.70 2.49
N ARG A 67 -19.06 -18.46 2.07
CA ARG A 67 -18.42 -17.46 2.94
C ARG A 67 -19.40 -16.89 3.95
N THR A 68 -20.65 -16.71 3.57
CA THR A 68 -21.73 -16.31 4.50
C THR A 68 -21.96 -17.36 5.58
N ASP A 69 -22.06 -18.63 5.20
CA ASP A 69 -22.25 -19.72 6.16
C ASP A 69 -21.03 -19.89 7.09
N TYR A 70 -19.83 -19.74 6.55
CA TYR A 70 -18.60 -19.70 7.35
C TYR A 70 -18.67 -18.60 8.41
N LEU A 71 -18.97 -17.37 8.01
CA LEU A 71 -19.06 -16.23 8.93
C LEU A 71 -20.15 -16.42 10.00
N LYS A 72 -21.33 -16.95 9.64
CA LYS A 72 -22.40 -17.28 10.59
C LYS A 72 -21.95 -18.34 11.59
N LYS A 73 -21.34 -19.44 11.11
CA LYS A 73 -20.81 -20.53 11.93
C LYS A 73 -19.87 -20.01 13.02
N TYR A 74 -19.03 -19.03 12.69
CA TYR A 74 -18.07 -18.44 13.61
C TYR A 74 -18.54 -17.10 14.21
N LYS A 75 -19.88 -16.87 14.23
CA LYS A 75 -20.55 -15.74 14.89
C LYS A 75 -20.00 -14.37 14.49
N LEU A 76 -19.62 -14.20 13.23
CA LEU A 76 -19.07 -12.95 12.68
C LEU A 76 -17.88 -12.38 13.49
N SER A 77 -17.15 -13.23 14.21
CA SER A 77 -16.03 -12.80 15.04
C SER A 77 -14.94 -12.08 14.23
N PHE A 78 -14.16 -11.21 14.88
CA PHE A 78 -13.00 -10.59 14.23
C PHE A 78 -12.05 -11.62 13.59
N ALA A 79 -11.83 -12.75 14.30
CA ALA A 79 -10.98 -13.83 13.79
C ALA A 79 -11.53 -14.47 12.49
N SER A 80 -12.85 -14.69 12.41
CA SER A 80 -13.45 -15.25 11.19
C SER A 80 -13.40 -14.27 10.01
N ARG A 81 -13.59 -12.98 10.27
CA ARG A 81 -13.43 -11.94 9.26
C ARG A 81 -11.98 -11.83 8.81
N ASP A 82 -11.02 -11.82 9.73
CA ASP A 82 -9.58 -11.85 9.41
C ASP A 82 -9.22 -13.04 8.51
N THR A 83 -9.71 -14.24 8.86
CA THR A 83 -9.45 -15.44 8.07
C THR A 83 -9.99 -15.31 6.64
N LEU A 84 -11.22 -14.84 6.47
CA LEU A 84 -11.81 -14.64 5.15
C LEU A 84 -11.03 -13.62 4.33
N ILE A 85 -10.69 -12.46 4.92
CA ILE A 85 -9.95 -11.41 4.23
C ILE A 85 -8.57 -11.91 3.81
N ARG A 86 -7.85 -12.60 4.71
CA ARG A 86 -6.53 -13.18 4.38
C ARG A 86 -6.62 -14.23 3.28
N GLN A 87 -7.67 -15.04 3.24
CA GLN A 87 -7.85 -15.98 2.12
C GLN A 87 -7.96 -15.24 0.78
N LEU A 88 -8.68 -14.12 0.72
CA LEU A 88 -8.79 -13.33 -0.50
C LEU A 88 -7.47 -12.63 -0.88
N MET A 89 -6.58 -12.37 0.07
CA MET A 89 -5.29 -11.72 -0.18
C MET A 89 -4.15 -12.72 -0.47
N GLU A 90 -4.20 -13.94 0.08
CA GLU A 90 -3.04 -14.83 0.16
C GLU A 90 -3.23 -16.18 -0.54
N ASP A 91 -4.47 -16.62 -0.80
CA ASP A 91 -4.74 -17.92 -1.39
C ASP A 91 -4.21 -18.02 -2.83
N THR A 92 -3.35 -19.01 -3.05
CA THR A 92 -2.69 -19.29 -4.33
C THR A 92 -3.37 -20.38 -5.14
N VAL A 93 -4.43 -21.00 -4.60
CA VAL A 93 -5.22 -22.03 -5.30
C VAL A 93 -6.01 -21.39 -6.44
N TYR A 94 -6.10 -22.10 -7.56
CA TYR A 94 -6.91 -21.65 -8.69
C TYR A 94 -8.40 -21.60 -8.32
N HIS A 95 -9.05 -20.50 -8.67
CA HIS A 95 -10.48 -20.30 -8.55
C HIS A 95 -11.09 -19.92 -9.90
N VAL A 96 -12.31 -20.37 -10.16
CA VAL A 96 -13.03 -20.01 -11.40
C VAL A 96 -13.25 -18.49 -11.44
N GLY A 97 -12.83 -17.89 -12.54
CA GLY A 97 -12.89 -16.44 -12.72
C GLY A 97 -11.59 -15.69 -12.39
N ASP A 98 -10.70 -16.34 -11.61
CA ASP A 98 -9.38 -15.80 -11.24
C ASP A 98 -8.31 -16.88 -11.46
N SER A 99 -7.04 -16.50 -11.62
CA SER A 99 -5.96 -17.49 -11.54
C SER A 99 -5.78 -17.98 -10.10
N SER A 100 -5.89 -17.07 -9.12
CA SER A 100 -6.02 -17.31 -7.69
C SER A 100 -6.49 -16.02 -7.02
N TYR A 101 -7.05 -16.07 -5.81
CA TYR A 101 -7.43 -14.84 -5.10
C TYR A 101 -6.24 -13.93 -4.86
N ARG A 102 -5.08 -14.48 -4.51
CA ARG A 102 -3.86 -13.70 -4.39
C ARG A 102 -3.49 -12.98 -5.68
N HIS A 103 -3.61 -13.63 -6.83
CA HIS A 103 -3.35 -12.98 -8.12
C HIS A 103 -4.31 -11.83 -8.36
N ALA A 104 -5.61 -12.06 -8.20
CA ALA A 104 -6.66 -11.06 -8.38
C ALA A 104 -6.45 -9.85 -7.43
N TYR A 105 -6.12 -10.12 -6.16
CA TYR A 105 -5.85 -9.09 -5.16
C TYR A 105 -4.71 -8.14 -5.58
N TYR A 106 -3.56 -8.68 -5.96
CA TYR A 106 -2.43 -7.85 -6.37
C TYR A 106 -2.66 -7.17 -7.72
N GLN A 107 -3.39 -7.82 -8.63
CA GLN A 107 -3.84 -7.19 -9.87
C GLN A 107 -4.76 -6.00 -9.57
N ARG A 108 -5.71 -6.15 -8.65
CA ARG A 108 -6.61 -5.08 -8.23
C ARG A 108 -5.88 -3.86 -7.69
N ILE A 109 -4.87 -4.05 -6.83
CA ILE A 109 -4.06 -2.94 -6.31
C ILE A 109 -3.29 -2.24 -7.45
N TYR A 110 -2.72 -3.01 -8.37
CA TYR A 110 -2.01 -2.47 -9.52
C TYR A 110 -2.95 -1.65 -10.42
N ASP A 111 -4.15 -2.13 -10.72
CA ASP A 111 -5.12 -1.43 -11.55
C ASP A 111 -5.67 -0.16 -10.87
N LEU A 112 -5.92 -0.20 -9.57
CA LEU A 112 -6.27 1.00 -8.79
C LEU A 112 -5.15 2.03 -8.82
N SER A 113 -3.90 1.59 -8.76
CA SER A 113 -2.75 2.49 -8.85
C SER A 113 -2.59 3.09 -10.23
N LYS A 114 -2.79 2.31 -11.30
CA LYS A 114 -2.83 2.84 -12.69
C LYS A 114 -3.98 3.84 -12.87
N ALA A 115 -5.16 3.54 -12.33
CA ALA A 115 -6.28 4.48 -12.38
C ALA A 115 -5.95 5.81 -11.67
N ARG A 116 -5.20 5.74 -10.57
CA ARG A 116 -4.83 6.92 -9.79
C ARG A 116 -3.74 7.77 -10.46
N PHE A 117 -2.73 7.15 -11.04
CA PHE A 117 -1.53 7.84 -11.52
C PHE A 117 -1.44 7.93 -13.04
N LEU A 118 -2.01 6.99 -13.77
CA LEU A 118 -1.88 6.85 -15.21
C LEU A 118 -3.23 6.90 -15.94
N GLU A 119 -4.25 7.50 -15.33
CA GLU A 119 -5.61 7.61 -15.88
C GLU A 119 -6.18 6.27 -16.37
N GLY A 120 -5.72 5.16 -15.78
CA GLY A 120 -6.17 3.82 -16.13
C GLY A 120 -5.52 3.21 -17.36
N ALA A 121 -4.38 3.74 -17.83
CA ALA A 121 -3.65 3.19 -18.97
C ALA A 121 -3.52 1.67 -18.89
N THR A 122 -3.86 0.98 -19.97
CA THR A 122 -3.79 -0.49 -20.03
C THR A 122 -2.35 -0.98 -20.20
N ASP A 123 -2.11 -2.23 -19.85
CA ASP A 123 -0.79 -2.84 -20.06
C ASP A 123 -0.42 -2.93 -21.55
N ASP A 124 -1.42 -3.05 -22.44
CA ASP A 124 -1.22 -3.06 -23.90
C ASP A 124 -0.82 -1.68 -24.42
N GLU A 125 -1.40 -0.60 -23.91
CA GLU A 125 -1.00 0.77 -24.25
C GLU A 125 0.43 1.05 -23.78
N ILE A 126 0.79 0.65 -22.57
CA ILE A 126 2.14 0.76 -22.04
C ILE A 126 3.12 -0.08 -22.88
N GLY A 127 2.72 -1.29 -23.27
CA GLY A 127 3.46 -2.17 -24.16
C GLY A 127 3.65 -1.59 -25.56
N GLY A 128 2.61 -0.96 -26.11
CA GLY A 128 2.68 -0.23 -27.38
C GLY A 128 3.68 0.92 -27.36
N SER A 129 3.69 1.70 -26.27
CA SER A 129 4.69 2.77 -26.06
C SER A 129 6.13 2.24 -26.05
N ILE A 130 6.38 1.07 -25.46
CA ILE A 130 7.69 0.40 -25.53
C ILE A 130 8.07 0.09 -26.99
N GLY A 131 7.13 -0.41 -27.79
CA GLY A 131 7.35 -0.70 -29.22
C GLY A 131 7.69 0.55 -30.05
N ILE A 132 6.98 1.66 -29.81
CA ILE A 132 7.26 2.95 -30.46
C ILE A 132 8.67 3.43 -30.13
N LEU A 133 9.08 3.35 -28.87
CA LEU A 133 10.44 3.72 -28.44
C LEU A 133 11.51 2.81 -29.08
N GLU A 134 11.25 1.50 -29.24
CA GLU A 134 12.17 0.58 -29.91
C GLU A 134 12.39 0.97 -31.38
N PHE A 135 11.31 1.33 -32.06
CA PHE A 135 11.41 1.87 -33.43
C PHE A 135 12.24 3.15 -33.46
N GLY A 136 11.97 4.11 -32.54
CA GLY A 136 12.75 5.35 -32.41
C GLY A 136 14.25 5.09 -32.13
N ILE A 137 14.58 4.10 -31.30
CA ILE A 137 15.95 3.68 -31.05
C ILE A 137 16.63 3.17 -32.34
N THR A 138 15.87 2.42 -33.14
CA THR A 138 16.39 1.88 -34.40
C THR A 138 16.72 2.98 -35.38
N ILE A 139 15.85 3.97 -35.56
CA ILE A 139 16.08 5.14 -36.42
C ILE A 139 17.27 5.95 -35.92
N ALA A 140 17.28 6.31 -34.62
CA ALA A 140 18.36 7.09 -34.02
C ALA A 140 19.77 6.42 -34.18
N ARG A 141 19.82 5.08 -34.11
CA ARG A 141 21.07 4.34 -34.40
C ARG A 141 21.53 4.48 -35.85
N LEU A 142 20.59 4.44 -36.81
CA LEU A 142 20.91 4.63 -38.23
C LEU A 142 21.41 6.05 -38.51
N GLU A 143 20.92 7.04 -37.78
CA GLU A 143 21.30 8.44 -37.88
C GLU A 143 22.54 8.79 -37.04
N GLY A 144 23.05 7.86 -36.21
CA GLY A 144 24.21 8.10 -35.34
C GLY A 144 23.88 8.97 -34.12
N ASP A 145 22.58 9.18 -33.80
CA ASP A 145 22.11 9.97 -32.65
C ASP A 145 22.14 9.14 -31.36
N SER A 146 23.28 9.14 -30.70
CA SER A 146 23.49 8.42 -29.44
C SER A 146 22.62 8.99 -28.27
N ILE A 147 22.29 10.28 -28.29
CA ILE A 147 21.54 10.96 -27.24
C ILE A 147 20.12 10.44 -27.26
N THR A 148 19.49 10.43 -28.43
CA THR A 148 18.12 9.87 -28.59
C THR A 148 18.07 8.37 -28.29
N VAL A 149 19.10 7.60 -28.67
CA VAL A 149 19.20 6.18 -28.30
C VAL A 149 19.22 6.01 -26.79
N TYR A 150 20.00 6.78 -26.05
CA TYR A 150 20.09 6.69 -24.59
C TYR A 150 18.77 7.10 -23.91
N SER A 151 18.19 8.24 -24.34
CA SER A 151 16.94 8.75 -23.80
C SER A 151 15.78 7.76 -24.00
N ASN A 152 15.60 7.23 -25.19
CA ASN A 152 14.55 6.27 -25.51
C ASN A 152 14.72 4.95 -24.74
N LYS A 153 15.94 4.47 -24.53
CA LYS A 153 16.21 3.29 -23.68
C LYS A 153 15.83 3.53 -22.22
N ALA A 154 16.14 4.71 -21.69
CA ALA A 154 15.76 5.07 -20.33
C ALA A 154 14.22 5.11 -20.17
N SER A 155 13.51 5.70 -21.12
CA SER A 155 12.05 5.73 -21.16
C SER A 155 11.45 4.32 -21.28
N GLN A 156 12.00 3.45 -22.14
CA GLN A 156 11.57 2.05 -22.23
C GLN A 156 11.72 1.31 -20.89
N GLU A 157 12.83 1.52 -20.19
CA GLU A 157 13.05 0.84 -18.91
C GLU A 157 12.06 1.34 -17.85
N ASN A 158 11.69 2.61 -17.87
CA ASN A 158 10.63 3.13 -16.98
C ASN A 158 9.27 2.46 -17.26
N TYR A 159 8.87 2.30 -18.51
CA TYR A 159 7.65 1.55 -18.86
C TYR A 159 7.73 0.06 -18.46
N ARG A 160 8.88 -0.59 -18.67
CA ARG A 160 9.09 -1.97 -18.23
C ARG A 160 8.99 -2.11 -16.71
N LYS A 161 9.44 -1.11 -15.94
CA LYS A 161 9.29 -1.09 -14.47
C LYS A 161 7.82 -1.08 -14.06
N ILE A 162 6.97 -0.30 -14.75
CA ILE A 162 5.52 -0.31 -14.49
C ILE A 162 4.96 -1.71 -14.70
N LEU A 163 5.15 -2.31 -15.89
CA LEU A 163 4.61 -3.63 -16.22
C LEU A 163 5.12 -4.73 -15.31
N LYS A 164 6.40 -4.68 -14.90
CA LYS A 164 6.99 -5.65 -13.97
C LYS A 164 6.52 -5.44 -12.53
N SER A 165 6.11 -4.22 -12.15
CA SER A 165 5.82 -3.86 -10.77
C SER A 165 4.70 -4.72 -10.16
N LYS A 166 3.68 -5.10 -10.93
CA LYS A 166 2.60 -5.99 -10.48
C LYS A 166 3.11 -7.36 -10.05
N TRP A 167 4.05 -7.92 -10.82
CA TRP A 167 4.66 -9.22 -10.50
C TRP A 167 5.60 -9.09 -9.31
N LEU A 168 6.47 -8.07 -9.30
CA LEU A 168 7.42 -7.81 -8.23
C LEU A 168 6.71 -7.56 -6.89
N PHE A 169 5.65 -6.75 -6.89
CA PHE A 169 4.85 -6.46 -5.71
C PHE A 169 4.14 -7.71 -5.19
N ARG A 170 3.51 -8.52 -6.07
CA ARG A 170 2.88 -9.80 -5.68
C ARG A 170 3.86 -10.77 -5.05
N HIS A 171 5.13 -10.76 -5.46
CA HIS A 171 6.18 -11.60 -4.90
C HIS A 171 6.93 -10.92 -3.73
N ARG A 172 6.45 -9.74 -3.28
CA ARG A 172 7.04 -8.97 -2.17
C ARG A 172 8.52 -8.60 -2.40
N LEU A 173 8.92 -8.47 -3.67
CA LEU A 173 10.25 -8.03 -4.08
C LEU A 173 10.36 -6.50 -4.11
N ILE A 174 9.25 -5.80 -4.21
CA ILE A 174 9.14 -4.37 -4.04
C ILE A 174 7.98 -4.04 -3.08
N SER A 175 8.06 -2.90 -2.43
CA SER A 175 6.99 -2.32 -1.63
C SER A 175 5.95 -1.60 -2.50
N TYR A 176 4.80 -1.26 -1.92
CA TYR A 176 3.81 -0.41 -2.57
C TYR A 176 4.39 0.99 -2.92
N ALA A 177 5.25 1.52 -2.06
CA ALA A 177 5.96 2.78 -2.29
C ALA A 177 6.81 2.76 -3.58
N GLU A 178 7.56 1.67 -3.81
CA GLU A 178 8.37 1.51 -5.01
C GLU A 178 7.52 1.31 -6.27
N MET A 179 6.38 0.64 -6.15
CA MET A 179 5.40 0.57 -7.24
C MET A 179 4.86 1.97 -7.58
N CYS A 180 4.47 2.77 -6.59
CA CYS A 180 4.03 4.15 -6.81
C CYS A 180 5.14 5.00 -7.47
N ALA A 181 6.39 4.89 -7.00
CA ALA A 181 7.51 5.63 -7.61
C ALA A 181 7.67 5.29 -9.10
N SER A 182 7.49 4.02 -9.49
CA SER A 182 7.53 3.61 -10.90
C SER A 182 6.39 4.23 -11.73
N MET A 183 5.21 4.42 -11.12
CA MET A 183 4.06 5.04 -11.78
C MET A 183 4.17 6.55 -11.92
N LEU A 184 5.00 7.21 -11.12
CA LEU A 184 5.27 8.65 -11.24
C LEU A 184 6.41 8.95 -12.25
N ASN A 185 7.39 8.08 -12.34
CA ASN A 185 8.61 8.31 -13.14
C ASN A 185 8.50 7.66 -14.52
N ASN A 186 7.58 8.17 -15.34
CA ASN A 186 7.41 7.72 -16.73
C ASN A 186 6.72 8.80 -17.57
N SER A 187 6.77 8.63 -18.91
CA SER A 187 6.26 9.64 -19.83
C SER A 187 4.73 9.76 -19.84
N ILE A 188 3.96 8.71 -19.47
CA ILE A 188 2.50 8.83 -19.39
C ILE A 188 2.13 9.82 -18.27
N TYR A 189 2.74 9.68 -17.10
CA TYR A 189 2.51 10.61 -15.99
C TYR A 189 2.97 12.04 -16.34
N ASP A 190 4.05 12.17 -17.14
CA ASP A 190 4.53 13.46 -17.62
C ASP A 190 3.58 14.12 -18.61
N ASP A 191 3.02 13.33 -19.53
CA ASP A 191 2.05 13.82 -20.52
C ASP A 191 0.74 14.28 -19.87
N ILE A 192 0.28 13.57 -18.81
CA ILE A 192 -0.86 13.97 -17.98
C ILE A 192 -0.56 15.29 -17.24
N ASN A 193 0.66 15.43 -16.71
CA ASN A 193 1.08 16.54 -15.87
C ASN A 193 2.15 17.39 -16.57
N MET A 194 1.80 17.95 -17.73
CA MET A 194 2.73 18.66 -18.60
C MET A 194 3.55 19.75 -17.89
N GLY A 195 4.86 19.62 -17.95
CA GLY A 195 5.86 20.55 -17.43
C GLY A 195 6.14 20.38 -15.94
N SER A 196 7.35 20.80 -15.53
CA SER A 196 7.88 20.62 -14.17
C SER A 196 7.00 21.25 -13.09
N PHE A 197 6.34 22.36 -13.39
CA PHE A 197 5.42 23.02 -12.46
C PHE A 197 4.22 22.15 -12.12
N ASN A 198 3.54 21.61 -13.12
CA ASN A 198 2.37 20.77 -12.92
C ASN A 198 2.77 19.42 -12.31
N PHE A 199 3.88 18.85 -12.75
CA PHE A 199 4.42 17.61 -12.21
C PHE A 199 4.65 17.69 -10.70
N VAL A 200 5.27 18.77 -10.21
CA VAL A 200 5.49 18.96 -8.76
C VAL A 200 4.15 19.04 -8.02
N ASN A 201 3.22 19.86 -8.48
CA ASN A 201 1.93 20.00 -7.81
C ASN A 201 1.13 18.69 -7.84
N ALA A 202 1.12 18.00 -8.97
CA ALA A 202 0.43 16.72 -9.13
C ALA A 202 1.00 15.65 -8.22
N THR A 203 2.32 15.48 -8.17
CA THR A 203 2.94 14.46 -7.31
C THR A 203 2.66 14.68 -5.82
N PHE A 204 2.65 15.94 -5.35
CA PHE A 204 2.25 16.23 -3.98
C PHE A 204 0.78 15.93 -3.73
N ASN A 205 -0.10 16.34 -4.65
CA ASN A 205 -1.53 16.07 -4.53
C ASN A 205 -1.83 14.56 -4.58
N ASP A 206 -1.25 13.84 -5.53
CA ASP A 206 -1.53 12.42 -5.74
C ASP A 206 -0.93 11.53 -4.66
N ILE A 207 0.25 11.88 -4.15
CA ILE A 207 0.97 11.07 -3.18
C ILE A 207 0.66 11.48 -1.74
N LEU A 208 0.62 12.79 -1.45
CA LEU A 208 0.49 13.34 -0.10
C LEU A 208 -0.89 13.95 0.18
N SER A 209 -1.76 14.03 -0.84
CA SER A 209 -3.10 14.63 -0.75
C SER A 209 -3.08 16.09 -0.28
N ARG A 210 -2.04 16.83 -0.66
CA ARG A 210 -1.88 18.26 -0.42
C ARG A 210 -1.01 18.93 -1.49
N PHE A 211 -1.05 20.25 -1.57
CA PHE A 211 -0.08 21.01 -2.36
C PHE A 211 1.25 21.19 -1.62
N PRO A 212 2.35 21.38 -2.36
CA PRO A 212 3.64 21.70 -1.75
C PRO A 212 3.63 23.12 -1.13
N SER A 213 4.36 23.31 -0.05
CA SER A 213 4.72 24.64 0.42
C SER A 213 5.66 25.31 -0.59
N LYS A 214 5.86 26.62 -0.48
CA LYS A 214 6.76 27.37 -1.37
C LYS A 214 8.19 26.81 -1.39
N ASP A 215 8.70 26.40 -0.23
CA ASP A 215 10.05 25.85 -0.09
C ASP A 215 10.13 24.44 -0.70
N GLU A 216 9.16 23.58 -0.42
CA GLU A 216 9.07 22.24 -1.04
C GLU A 216 8.95 22.34 -2.55
N PHE A 217 8.12 23.25 -3.06
CA PHE A 217 7.97 23.48 -4.49
C PHE A 217 9.32 23.92 -5.11
N THR A 218 10.01 24.88 -4.50
CA THR A 218 11.28 25.39 -5.03
C THR A 218 12.34 24.30 -5.08
N ARG A 219 12.46 23.47 -4.02
CA ARG A 219 13.41 22.35 -4.00
C ARG A 219 13.05 21.27 -5.03
N SER A 220 11.77 20.93 -5.13
CA SER A 220 11.28 19.96 -6.11
C SER A 220 11.55 20.41 -7.54
N TYR A 221 11.27 21.68 -7.84
CA TYR A 221 11.51 22.27 -9.16
C TYR A 221 13.00 22.29 -9.50
N ASP A 222 13.87 22.65 -8.54
CA ASP A 222 15.33 22.60 -8.74
C ASP A 222 15.83 21.18 -9.08
N ILE A 223 15.27 20.14 -8.41
CA ILE A 223 15.64 18.75 -8.67
C ILE A 223 15.16 18.30 -10.06
N ILE A 224 13.90 18.58 -10.40
CA ILE A 224 13.24 18.03 -11.58
C ILE A 224 13.63 18.77 -12.85
N ASP A 225 13.62 20.10 -12.81
CA ASP A 225 13.84 20.95 -13.98
C ASP A 225 15.31 21.25 -14.22
N LYS A 226 16.08 21.45 -13.15
CA LYS A 226 17.49 21.88 -13.22
C LYS A 226 18.49 20.76 -12.93
N ASN A 227 18.04 19.60 -12.52
CA ASN A 227 18.88 18.49 -12.03
C ASN A 227 19.85 18.91 -10.92
N ASN A 228 19.44 19.87 -10.10
CA ASN A 228 20.21 20.34 -8.97
C ASN A 228 19.95 19.49 -7.73
N ALA A 229 21.00 18.94 -7.15
CA ALA A 229 20.87 18.14 -5.92
C ALA A 229 20.33 18.99 -4.76
N ARG A 230 19.29 18.48 -4.09
CA ARG A 230 18.67 19.08 -2.91
C ARG A 230 18.36 18.01 -1.87
N VAL A 231 18.30 18.43 -0.60
CA VAL A 231 17.69 17.59 0.43
C VAL A 231 16.17 17.71 0.32
N PHE A 232 15.51 16.57 0.11
CA PHE A 232 14.08 16.45 -0.09
C PHE A 232 13.55 15.29 0.77
N PHE A 233 12.61 15.56 1.67
CA PHE A 233 12.14 14.59 2.67
C PHE A 233 13.27 13.84 3.41
N GLY A 234 14.34 14.56 3.78
CA GLY A 234 15.48 14.00 4.51
C GLY A 234 16.45 13.15 3.66
N GLN A 235 16.27 13.10 2.35
CA GLN A 235 17.12 12.37 1.42
C GLN A 235 17.71 13.32 0.36
N TRP A 236 18.90 13.00 -0.15
CA TRP A 236 19.43 13.70 -1.31
C TRP A 236 18.73 13.22 -2.57
N ALA A 237 18.28 14.16 -3.41
CA ALA A 237 17.75 13.89 -4.73
C ALA A 237 18.33 14.90 -5.71
N SER A 238 18.78 14.41 -6.88
CA SER A 238 19.43 15.20 -7.95
C SER A 238 18.74 15.05 -9.30
N ASN A 239 17.75 14.18 -9.39
CA ASN A 239 17.00 13.90 -10.60
C ASN A 239 15.59 13.42 -10.29
N LYS A 240 14.76 13.32 -11.30
CA LYS A 240 13.34 12.95 -11.18
C LYS A 240 13.13 11.56 -10.54
N SER A 241 13.97 10.56 -10.83
CA SER A 241 13.85 9.23 -10.24
C SER A 241 14.07 9.27 -8.74
N GLU A 242 15.14 9.93 -8.30
CA GLU A 242 15.45 10.12 -6.87
C GLU A 242 14.39 10.96 -6.15
N TYR A 243 13.82 11.97 -6.82
CA TYR A 243 12.70 12.74 -6.31
C TYR A 243 11.47 11.86 -6.05
N CYS A 244 11.06 11.05 -7.02
CA CYS A 244 9.92 10.14 -6.86
C CYS A 244 10.14 9.13 -5.72
N GLU A 245 11.36 8.61 -5.60
CA GLU A 245 11.71 7.70 -4.51
C GLU A 245 11.69 8.39 -3.15
N ALA A 246 12.25 9.60 -3.03
CA ALA A 246 12.25 10.35 -1.77
C ALA A 246 10.82 10.69 -1.32
N LEU A 247 9.95 11.07 -2.26
CA LEU A 247 8.55 11.37 -1.99
C LEU A 247 7.80 10.14 -1.47
N THR A 248 7.94 9.00 -2.15
CA THR A 248 7.22 7.76 -1.81
C THR A 248 7.80 7.00 -0.60
N LYS A 249 9.02 7.34 -0.17
CA LYS A 249 9.65 6.82 1.05
C LYS A 249 9.49 7.74 2.26
N SER A 250 8.85 8.89 2.09
CA SER A 250 8.64 9.85 3.17
C SER A 250 7.68 9.32 4.25
N THR A 251 7.80 9.85 5.46
CA THR A 251 6.86 9.52 6.55
C THR A 251 5.44 9.93 6.19
N GLU A 252 5.29 11.07 5.54
CA GLU A 252 4.01 11.62 5.10
C GLU A 252 3.31 10.73 4.05
N PHE A 253 4.09 10.02 3.21
CA PHE A 253 3.54 9.04 2.28
C PHE A 253 2.70 7.98 3.00
N TYR A 254 3.21 7.41 4.09
CA TYR A 254 2.48 6.34 4.82
C TYR A 254 1.19 6.85 5.44
N GLU A 255 1.17 8.08 5.96
CA GLU A 255 -0.05 8.72 6.46
C GLU A 255 -1.06 8.93 5.33
N ALA A 256 -0.61 9.47 4.21
CA ALA A 256 -1.46 9.73 3.04
C ALA A 256 -2.03 8.42 2.46
N GLN A 257 -1.25 7.33 2.45
CA GLN A 257 -1.77 6.03 1.98
C GLN A 257 -2.83 5.45 2.91
N ILE A 258 -2.71 5.61 4.23
CA ILE A 258 -3.78 5.22 5.17
C ILE A 258 -5.05 6.02 4.87
N ARG A 259 -4.94 7.34 4.70
CA ARG A 259 -6.09 8.21 4.36
C ARG A 259 -6.73 7.81 3.04
N TRP A 260 -5.91 7.51 2.03
CA TRP A 260 -6.39 7.04 0.74
C TRP A 260 -7.12 5.70 0.85
N MET A 261 -6.62 4.74 1.65
CA MET A 261 -7.30 3.46 1.88
C MET A 261 -8.66 3.65 2.54
N TYR A 262 -8.79 4.56 3.51
CA TYR A 262 -10.08 4.91 4.09
C TYR A 262 -11.02 5.52 3.05
N TYR A 263 -10.52 6.42 2.21
CA TYR A 263 -11.32 7.00 1.14
C TYR A 263 -11.84 5.94 0.15
N VAL A 264 -10.96 5.04 -0.31
CA VAL A 264 -11.33 3.99 -1.27
C VAL A 264 -12.27 2.96 -0.67
N LEU A 265 -11.99 2.47 0.54
CA LEU A 265 -12.73 1.36 1.15
C LEU A 265 -13.97 1.82 1.95
N MET A 266 -13.90 2.99 2.61
CA MET A 266 -14.95 3.49 3.48
C MET A 266 -15.74 4.64 2.90
N GLN A 267 -15.27 5.22 1.77
CA GLN A 267 -15.85 6.39 1.11
C GLN A 267 -15.99 7.59 2.06
N ARG A 268 -15.06 7.70 3.02
CA ARG A 268 -14.94 8.84 3.94
C ARG A 268 -13.47 9.10 4.27
N PRO A 269 -13.13 10.30 4.75
CA PRO A 269 -11.80 10.57 5.26
C PRO A 269 -11.52 9.75 6.53
N ALA A 270 -10.25 9.38 6.73
CA ALA A 270 -9.77 8.81 7.98
C ALA A 270 -9.73 9.90 9.06
N THR A 271 -10.11 9.55 10.29
CA THR A 271 -9.88 10.40 11.45
C THR A 271 -8.39 10.39 11.82
N THR A 272 -7.96 11.40 12.57
CA THR A 272 -6.57 11.46 13.06
C THR A 272 -6.21 10.23 13.89
N GLN A 273 -7.14 9.75 14.73
CA GLN A 273 -6.90 8.57 15.57
C GLN A 273 -6.74 7.29 14.73
N GLU A 274 -7.53 7.10 13.68
CA GLU A 274 -7.39 5.97 12.76
C GLU A 274 -6.03 5.97 12.06
N VAL A 275 -5.56 7.13 11.62
CA VAL A 275 -4.23 7.27 11.04
C VAL A 275 -3.14 6.90 12.05
N ILE A 276 -3.18 7.46 13.26
CA ILE A 276 -2.21 7.18 14.32
C ILE A 276 -2.15 5.68 14.64
N ASN A 277 -3.31 5.03 14.78
CA ASN A 277 -3.40 3.61 15.12
C ASN A 277 -2.74 2.68 14.08
N LEU A 278 -2.75 3.07 12.81
CA LEU A 278 -2.20 2.25 11.72
C LEU A 278 -0.79 2.67 11.31
N TYR A 279 -0.42 3.93 11.51
CA TYR A 279 0.81 4.52 11.01
C TYR A 279 2.07 3.79 11.47
N THR A 280 2.24 3.60 12.79
CA THR A 280 3.47 3.01 13.34
C THR A 280 3.76 1.63 12.77
N ASN A 281 2.73 0.79 12.65
CA ASN A 281 2.87 -0.55 12.07
C ASN A 281 3.15 -0.48 10.56
N TYR A 282 2.42 0.38 9.84
CA TYR A 282 2.57 0.50 8.39
C TYR A 282 3.95 1.07 8.02
N ALA A 283 4.38 2.14 8.65
CA ALA A 283 5.70 2.74 8.40
C ALA A 283 6.86 1.77 8.69
N ALA A 284 6.74 0.94 9.75
CA ALA A 284 7.75 -0.05 10.10
C ALA A 284 7.76 -1.27 9.15
N THR A 285 6.58 -1.78 8.80
CA THR A 285 6.47 -3.03 8.01
C THR A 285 6.34 -2.81 6.51
N LYS A 286 5.96 -1.59 6.08
CA LYS A 286 5.64 -1.22 4.69
C LYS A 286 4.55 -2.11 4.05
N ASN A 287 3.78 -2.79 4.89
CA ASN A 287 2.80 -3.79 4.49
C ASN A 287 1.39 -3.17 4.39
N LEU A 288 0.97 -2.84 3.17
CA LEU A 288 -0.34 -2.27 2.87
C LEU A 288 -1.48 -3.24 3.21
N GLU A 289 -1.27 -4.55 3.08
CA GLU A 289 -2.25 -5.59 3.39
C GLU A 289 -2.76 -5.47 4.84
N LYS A 290 -1.87 -5.12 5.78
CA LYS A 290 -2.25 -4.93 7.19
C LYS A 290 -3.16 -3.72 7.40
N VAL A 291 -2.95 -2.65 6.63
CA VAL A 291 -3.82 -1.47 6.67
C VAL A 291 -5.21 -1.84 6.15
N GLN A 292 -5.27 -2.49 5.00
CA GLN A 292 -6.53 -2.95 4.42
C GLN A 292 -7.25 -3.94 5.34
N LEU A 293 -6.55 -4.94 5.89
CA LEU A 293 -7.11 -5.91 6.83
C LEU A 293 -7.77 -5.21 8.03
N ALA A 294 -7.10 -4.21 8.60
CA ALA A 294 -7.64 -3.49 9.76
C ALA A 294 -8.93 -2.74 9.42
N ILE A 295 -9.03 -2.15 8.24
CA ILE A 295 -10.23 -1.45 7.78
C ILE A 295 -11.34 -2.46 7.45
N LEU A 296 -11.06 -3.46 6.63
CA LEU A 296 -12.03 -4.41 6.08
C LEU A 296 -12.69 -5.29 7.14
N ARG A 297 -11.99 -5.58 8.26
CA ARG A 297 -12.56 -6.36 9.36
C ARG A 297 -13.44 -5.55 10.32
N SER A 298 -13.48 -4.22 10.19
CA SER A 298 -14.23 -3.35 11.09
C SER A 298 -15.74 -3.54 10.94
N ASP A 299 -16.47 -3.26 12.01
CA ASP A 299 -17.95 -3.32 12.00
C ASP A 299 -18.55 -2.23 11.13
N GLU A 300 -17.86 -1.09 11.01
CA GLU A 300 -18.26 0.00 10.14
C GLU A 300 -18.19 -0.40 8.66
N TYR A 301 -17.07 -0.98 8.21
CA TYR A 301 -16.96 -1.48 6.85
C TYR A 301 -17.99 -2.58 6.55
N ALA A 302 -18.20 -3.49 7.50
CA ALA A 302 -19.17 -4.56 7.38
C ALA A 302 -20.63 -4.10 7.53
N GLN A 303 -20.87 -2.86 7.95
CA GLN A 303 -22.19 -2.30 8.23
C GLN A 303 -22.99 -3.14 9.27
N PHE A 304 -22.30 -3.75 10.23
CA PHE A 304 -22.92 -4.61 11.25
C PHE A 304 -23.46 -3.81 12.43
N ILE A 305 -22.91 -2.62 12.70
CA ILE A 305 -23.40 -1.66 13.69
C ILE A 305 -24.06 -0.48 12.97
N ARG A 306 -25.13 0.03 13.57
CA ARG A 306 -25.82 1.23 13.08
C ARG A 306 -25.15 2.49 13.59
#